data_0648e7801ae67e994dc19ab26e1380d2
#
_entry.id   0648e7801ae67e994dc19ab26e1380d2
#
_cell.length_a   1.000
_cell.length_b   1.000
_cell.length_c   1.000
_cell.angle_alpha   90.00
_cell.angle_beta   90.00
_cell.angle_gamma   90.00
#
_symmetry.space_group_name_H-M   'P 1'
#
loop_
_entity.id
_entity.type
_entity.pdbx_description
1 polymer ?
#
loop_
_entity_poly.entity_id
_entity_poly.type
_entity_poly.pdbx_seq_one_letter_code
_entity_poly.pdbx_strand_id
1 'polypeptide(L)'
;MKTVMDQKEQGKLDVEIAFVFCNWDNDEEDNPKREQRQLFFDMVNGYGIPLVTASWKKFRPDLWAEDQVAWRNEYGKVLRELTSRYEFDLGILAGYMLWMDDETCRQYDMLNLHPALPDGPKGTWQEVIWQLISENADRQGIMMHICTEEWDRGAALTYCGFDIRGEEYDGLWADLDSKLANRSLDEIKAEEGQDEPLFKKIREDGARRELPLIVATIREFSEGRVKIVGKKLYAGDKALDGPYDLSKQVDGSLE
;
A
#
# COMPACT_ATOMS: atom_id res chain seq x y z
N MET A 1 -11.26 -0.87 1.37
CA MET A 1 -12.33 -0.89 2.37
C MET A 1 -13.47 -1.82 1.98
N LYS A 2 -14.13 -1.67 0.81
CA LYS A 2 -15.23 -2.57 0.39
C LYS A 2 -14.88 -4.06 0.55
N THR A 3 -13.73 -4.48 0.05
CA THR A 3 -13.26 -5.88 0.17
C THR A 3 -13.17 -6.36 1.63
N VAL A 4 -12.72 -5.52 2.56
CA VAL A 4 -12.67 -5.85 3.99
C VAL A 4 -14.09 -6.02 4.55
N MET A 5 -15.01 -5.12 4.20
CA MET A 5 -16.41 -5.20 4.63
C MET A 5 -17.11 -6.43 4.05
N ASP A 6 -16.91 -6.73 2.76
CA ASP A 6 -17.47 -7.92 2.12
C ASP A 6 -16.99 -9.21 2.84
N GLN A 7 -15.72 -9.30 3.24
CA GLN A 7 -15.17 -10.44 3.99
C GLN A 7 -15.73 -10.52 5.42
N LYS A 8 -15.96 -9.38 6.08
CA LYS A 8 -16.62 -9.32 7.38
C LYS A 8 -18.07 -9.79 7.30
N GLU A 9 -18.84 -9.30 6.34
CA GLU A 9 -20.25 -9.70 6.13
C GLU A 9 -20.38 -11.20 5.81
N GLN A 10 -19.38 -11.78 5.14
CA GLN A 10 -19.31 -13.21 4.88
C GLN A 10 -18.85 -14.05 6.09
N GLY A 11 -18.57 -13.42 7.23
CA GLY A 11 -18.03 -14.09 8.42
C GLY A 11 -16.61 -14.64 8.26
N LYS A 12 -15.87 -14.17 7.26
CA LYS A 12 -14.50 -14.63 6.95
C LYS A 12 -13.42 -13.74 7.58
N LEU A 13 -13.81 -12.63 8.17
CA LEU A 13 -12.91 -11.67 8.81
C LEU A 13 -13.60 -11.08 10.04
N ASP A 14 -13.03 -11.32 11.22
CA ASP A 14 -13.53 -10.80 12.49
C ASP A 14 -12.75 -9.55 12.89
N VAL A 15 -13.24 -8.40 12.43
CA VAL A 15 -12.64 -7.08 12.71
C VAL A 15 -13.71 -6.00 12.80
N GLU A 16 -13.37 -4.90 13.48
CA GLU A 16 -14.10 -3.66 13.43
C GLU A 16 -13.26 -2.56 12.82
N ILE A 17 -13.86 -1.75 11.95
CA ILE A 17 -13.21 -0.56 11.41
C ILE A 17 -13.59 0.59 12.33
N ALA A 18 -12.67 1.01 13.20
CA ALA A 18 -12.89 2.06 14.19
C ALA A 18 -13.18 3.42 13.53
N PHE A 19 -12.49 3.74 12.46
CA PHE A 19 -12.70 4.94 11.64
C PHE A 19 -11.98 4.82 10.30
N VAL A 20 -12.32 5.72 9.40
CA VAL A 20 -11.57 5.97 8.17
C VAL A 20 -11.06 7.40 8.19
N PHE A 21 -9.76 7.58 7.99
CA PHE A 21 -9.15 8.90 7.81
C PHE A 21 -8.85 9.14 6.32
N CYS A 22 -9.28 10.31 5.81
CA CYS A 22 -8.94 10.76 4.47
C CYS A 22 -8.22 12.13 4.53
N ASN A 23 -7.06 12.21 3.92
CA ASN A 23 -6.26 13.44 3.86
C ASN A 23 -6.73 14.44 2.79
N TRP A 24 -7.99 14.31 2.37
CA TRP A 24 -8.67 15.20 1.45
C TRP A 24 -10.08 15.51 1.95
N ASP A 25 -10.52 16.73 1.74
CA ASP A 25 -11.93 17.10 1.86
C ASP A 25 -12.62 16.99 0.49
N ASN A 26 -13.96 17.07 0.48
CA ASN A 26 -14.71 16.97 -0.77
C ASN A 26 -15.26 18.32 -1.28
N ASP A 27 -14.90 19.42 -0.63
CA ASP A 27 -15.30 20.77 -0.98
C ASP A 27 -14.29 21.51 -1.89
N GLU A 28 -13.21 20.82 -2.33
CA GLU A 28 -12.22 21.38 -3.24
C GLU A 28 -12.72 21.29 -4.68
N GLU A 29 -13.03 22.45 -5.29
CA GLU A 29 -13.64 22.55 -6.62
C GLU A 29 -12.72 22.03 -7.75
N ASP A 30 -11.41 22.19 -7.64
CA ASP A 30 -10.42 21.85 -8.68
C ASP A 30 -9.85 20.42 -8.57
N ASN A 31 -10.54 19.51 -7.89
CA ASN A 31 -10.00 18.17 -7.68
C ASN A 31 -10.52 17.18 -8.74
N PRO A 32 -9.67 16.70 -9.66
CA PRO A 32 -10.08 15.79 -10.73
C PRO A 32 -10.62 14.43 -10.22
N LYS A 33 -10.38 14.10 -8.95
CA LYS A 33 -10.87 12.86 -8.30
C LYS A 33 -12.03 13.10 -7.34
N ARG A 34 -12.71 14.26 -7.42
CA ARG A 34 -13.79 14.63 -6.51
C ARG A 34 -14.95 13.64 -6.53
N GLU A 35 -15.37 13.20 -7.70
CA GLU A 35 -16.47 12.24 -7.85
C GLU A 35 -16.12 10.88 -7.22
N GLN A 36 -14.94 10.35 -7.50
CA GLN A 36 -14.47 9.08 -6.93
C GLN A 36 -14.33 9.18 -5.41
N ARG A 37 -13.92 10.34 -4.90
CA ARG A 37 -13.83 10.58 -3.46
C ARG A 37 -15.21 10.67 -2.84
N GLN A 38 -16.18 11.32 -3.47
CA GLN A 38 -17.56 11.34 -2.98
C GLN A 38 -18.12 9.92 -2.91
N LEU A 39 -17.96 9.12 -3.94
CA LEU A 39 -18.36 7.71 -3.92
C LEU A 39 -17.71 6.93 -2.76
N PHE A 40 -16.43 7.22 -2.48
CA PHE A 40 -15.74 6.64 -1.34
C PHE A 40 -16.33 7.10 0.00
N PHE A 41 -16.62 8.39 0.15
CA PHE A 41 -17.24 8.94 1.37
C PHE A 41 -18.64 8.38 1.57
N ASP A 42 -19.45 8.31 0.52
CA ASP A 42 -20.78 7.72 0.56
C ASP A 42 -20.73 6.24 0.95
N MET A 43 -19.75 5.50 0.45
CA MET A 43 -19.52 4.12 0.83
C MET A 43 -19.14 3.98 2.32
N VAL A 44 -18.23 4.82 2.83
CA VAL A 44 -17.83 4.81 4.26
C VAL A 44 -19.05 5.09 5.14
N ASN A 45 -19.82 6.15 4.80
CA ASN A 45 -21.03 6.54 5.51
C ASN A 45 -22.11 5.46 5.42
N GLY A 46 -22.25 4.80 4.26
CA GLY A 46 -23.21 3.71 4.05
C GLY A 46 -22.95 2.49 4.95
N TYR A 47 -21.70 2.25 5.33
CA TYR A 47 -21.34 1.23 6.34
C TYR A 47 -21.48 1.73 7.78
N GLY A 48 -21.83 2.99 8.00
CA GLY A 48 -21.91 3.59 9.35
C GLY A 48 -20.55 3.77 10.04
N ILE A 49 -19.46 3.77 9.27
CA ILE A 49 -18.10 3.92 9.79
C ILE A 49 -17.80 5.43 9.96
N PRO A 50 -17.23 5.85 11.10
CA PRO A 50 -16.80 7.23 11.28
C PRO A 50 -15.80 7.65 10.20
N LEU A 51 -16.12 8.71 9.45
CA LEU A 51 -15.23 9.34 8.48
C LEU A 51 -14.61 10.60 9.08
N VAL A 52 -13.30 10.65 9.13
CA VAL A 52 -12.50 11.79 9.59
C VAL A 52 -11.74 12.35 8.38
N THR A 53 -11.86 13.64 8.12
CA THR A 53 -11.17 14.29 7.01
C THR A 53 -10.31 15.44 7.48
N ALA A 54 -9.17 15.66 6.83
CA ALA A 54 -8.34 16.84 6.98
C ALA A 54 -7.57 17.06 5.67
N SER A 55 -7.93 18.09 4.90
CA SER A 55 -7.24 18.36 3.64
C SER A 55 -5.81 18.80 3.86
N TRP A 56 -4.87 18.01 3.36
CA TRP A 56 -3.46 18.32 3.39
C TRP A 56 -3.12 19.59 2.58
N LYS A 57 -3.85 19.85 1.51
CA LYS A 57 -3.65 21.05 0.66
C LYS A 57 -4.08 22.33 1.35
N LYS A 58 -5.12 22.26 2.18
CA LYS A 58 -5.62 23.42 2.93
C LYS A 58 -4.81 23.69 4.19
N PHE A 59 -4.17 22.65 4.71
CA PHE A 59 -3.40 22.77 5.94
C PHE A 59 -2.06 23.42 5.69
N ARG A 60 -1.90 24.67 6.15
CA ARG A 60 -0.63 25.40 6.12
C ARG A 60 0.12 25.27 4.78
N PRO A 61 -0.47 25.70 3.64
CA PRO A 61 0.22 25.65 2.34
C PRO A 61 1.49 26.52 2.31
N ASP A 62 1.56 27.56 3.14
CA ASP A 62 2.74 28.35 3.41
C ASP A 62 3.88 27.47 3.94
N LEU A 63 3.62 26.74 5.01
CA LEU A 63 4.60 25.86 5.65
C LEU A 63 4.98 24.67 4.75
N TRP A 64 4.04 24.12 3.97
CA TRP A 64 4.34 23.07 2.99
C TRP A 64 5.38 23.54 1.95
N ALA A 65 5.27 24.77 1.49
CA ALA A 65 6.20 25.34 0.51
C ALA A 65 7.56 25.69 1.12
N GLU A 66 7.59 26.08 2.40
CA GLU A 66 8.77 26.56 3.10
C GLU A 66 9.57 25.43 3.80
N ASP A 67 8.86 24.54 4.54
CA ASP A 67 9.47 23.46 5.34
C ASP A 67 8.53 22.27 5.44
N GLN A 68 8.71 21.29 4.56
CA GLN A 68 7.89 20.08 4.53
C GLN A 68 8.06 19.18 5.77
N VAL A 69 9.20 19.25 6.46
CA VAL A 69 9.42 18.48 7.69
C VAL A 69 8.62 19.07 8.83
N ALA A 70 8.68 20.40 9.00
CA ALA A 70 7.85 21.08 9.98
C ALA A 70 6.35 20.91 9.67
N TRP A 71 5.96 21.03 8.40
CA TRP A 71 4.60 20.80 7.97
C TRP A 71 4.12 19.39 8.34
N ARG A 72 4.91 18.36 8.04
CA ARG A 72 4.62 16.96 8.35
C ARG A 72 4.32 16.77 9.85
N ASN A 73 5.16 17.35 10.70
CA ASN A 73 5.00 17.26 12.15
C ASN A 73 3.73 17.96 12.64
N GLU A 74 3.42 19.15 12.12
CA GLU A 74 2.19 19.88 12.48
C GLU A 74 0.93 19.18 11.94
N TYR A 75 0.97 18.66 10.71
CA TYR A 75 -0.14 17.89 10.15
C TYR A 75 -0.40 16.58 10.93
N GLY A 76 0.67 15.91 11.35
CA GLY A 76 0.58 14.72 12.20
C GLY A 76 -0.08 14.99 13.55
N LYS A 77 0.15 16.16 14.16
CA LYS A 77 -0.58 16.57 15.38
C LYS A 77 -2.09 16.66 15.10
N VAL A 78 -2.48 17.30 14.01
CA VAL A 78 -3.90 17.39 13.62
C VAL A 78 -4.50 16.00 13.43
N LEU A 79 -3.80 15.10 12.74
CA LEU A 79 -4.24 13.71 12.57
C LEU A 79 -4.48 13.05 13.93
N ARG A 80 -3.49 13.08 14.83
CA ARG A 80 -3.61 12.48 16.17
C ARG A 80 -4.75 13.10 17.00
N GLU A 81 -4.91 14.42 16.97
CA GLU A 81 -6.00 15.12 17.67
C GLU A 81 -7.37 14.68 17.15
N LEU A 82 -7.56 14.65 15.82
CA LEU A 82 -8.83 14.26 15.20
C LEU A 82 -9.18 12.78 15.44
N THR A 83 -8.16 11.93 15.57
CA THR A 83 -8.35 10.48 15.75
C THR A 83 -8.25 10.02 17.20
N SER A 84 -7.88 10.91 18.15
CA SER A 84 -7.64 10.58 19.56
C SER A 84 -8.82 9.94 20.31
N ARG A 85 -10.04 10.13 19.83
CA ARG A 85 -11.26 9.54 20.39
C ARG A 85 -11.53 8.11 19.95
N TYR A 86 -10.75 7.59 19.01
CA TYR A 86 -10.91 6.23 18.50
C TYR A 86 -9.76 5.35 19.03
N GLU A 87 -10.12 4.23 19.62
CA GLU A 87 -9.18 3.17 19.97
C GLU A 87 -9.09 2.18 18.80
N PHE A 88 -7.89 1.78 18.44
CA PHE A 88 -7.64 0.79 17.38
C PHE A 88 -6.30 0.07 17.61
N ASP A 89 -6.22 -1.17 17.19
CA ASP A 89 -5.03 -2.02 17.36
C ASP A 89 -4.06 -1.87 16.20
N LEU A 90 -4.55 -1.58 15.00
CA LEU A 90 -3.76 -1.56 13.77
C LEU A 90 -4.28 -0.53 12.78
N GLY A 91 -3.41 0.30 12.25
CA GLY A 91 -3.70 1.20 11.13
C GLY A 91 -3.28 0.59 9.79
N ILE A 92 -4.11 0.75 8.75
CA ILE A 92 -3.78 0.33 7.38
C ILE A 92 -3.75 1.57 6.48
N LEU A 93 -2.60 1.86 5.91
CA LEU A 93 -2.43 2.93 4.93
C LEU A 93 -2.74 2.38 3.54
N ALA A 94 -3.90 2.71 3.02
CA ALA A 94 -4.37 2.30 1.70
C ALA A 94 -4.46 3.51 0.77
N GLY A 95 -3.40 3.79 0.02
CA GLY A 95 -3.32 4.96 -0.85
C GLY A 95 -3.07 6.28 -0.12
N TYR A 96 -2.56 6.23 1.10
CA TYR A 96 -2.09 7.42 1.82
C TYR A 96 -0.69 7.79 1.33
N MET A 97 -0.60 8.87 0.55
CA MET A 97 0.61 9.25 -0.19
C MET A 97 1.43 10.34 0.50
N LEU A 98 1.16 10.60 1.78
CA LEU A 98 1.95 11.54 2.57
C LEU A 98 2.91 10.78 3.48
N TRP A 99 4.06 11.37 3.72
CA TRP A 99 4.99 10.85 4.71
C TRP A 99 4.46 11.07 6.12
N MET A 100 4.26 10.00 6.88
CA MET A 100 3.76 10.05 8.25
C MET A 100 4.82 10.66 9.18
N ASP A 101 4.40 11.49 10.14
CA ASP A 101 5.31 12.08 11.11
C ASP A 101 5.81 11.05 12.14
N ASP A 102 6.96 11.37 12.73
CA ASP A 102 7.67 10.47 13.63
C ASP A 102 6.84 10.07 14.86
N GLU A 103 6.12 11.02 15.44
CA GLU A 103 5.33 10.77 16.65
C GLU A 103 4.15 9.83 16.37
N THR A 104 3.46 10.03 15.24
CA THR A 104 2.40 9.13 14.79
C THR A 104 2.94 7.73 14.52
N CYS A 105 4.12 7.61 13.90
CA CYS A 105 4.76 6.32 13.69
C CYS A 105 5.17 5.61 14.98
N ARG A 106 5.54 6.35 16.04
CA ARG A 106 5.87 5.78 17.36
C ARG A 106 4.62 5.34 18.12
N GLN A 107 3.58 6.18 18.07
CA GLN A 107 2.37 5.98 18.86
C GLN A 107 1.52 4.82 18.35
N TYR A 108 1.44 4.63 17.03
CA TYR A 108 0.55 3.66 16.42
C TYR A 108 1.30 2.60 15.61
N ASP A 109 0.79 1.39 15.60
CA ASP A 109 1.22 0.36 14.67
C ASP A 109 0.43 0.50 13.38
N MET A 110 1.10 0.98 12.33
CA MET A 110 0.50 1.22 11.03
C MET A 110 1.26 0.47 9.95
N LEU A 111 0.53 -0.13 9.03
CA LEU A 111 1.07 -0.86 7.89
C LEU A 111 0.82 -0.08 6.60
N ASN A 112 1.86 0.02 5.78
CA ASN A 112 1.76 0.56 4.44
C ASN A 112 1.98 -0.55 3.41
N LEU A 113 1.25 -0.47 2.30
CA LEU A 113 1.41 -1.38 1.17
C LEU A 113 2.52 -0.85 0.25
N HIS A 114 3.48 -1.71 -0.09
CA HIS A 114 4.52 -1.40 -1.05
C HIS A 114 4.59 -2.46 -2.15
N PRO A 115 4.65 -2.09 -3.44
CA PRO A 115 4.54 -3.01 -4.57
C PRO A 115 5.86 -3.67 -4.94
N ALA A 116 6.57 -4.21 -3.97
CA ALA A 116 7.80 -4.98 -4.14
C ALA A 116 7.89 -6.12 -3.13
N LEU A 117 8.78 -7.10 -3.41
CA LEU A 117 9.23 -8.08 -2.42
C LEU A 117 10.00 -7.38 -1.28
N PRO A 118 10.12 -8.00 -0.10
CA PRO A 118 10.79 -7.41 1.07
C PRO A 118 12.20 -6.86 0.80
N ASP A 119 12.97 -7.57 -0.02
CA ASP A 119 14.33 -7.16 -0.43
C ASP A 119 14.35 -6.57 -1.86
N GLY A 120 13.18 -6.26 -2.41
CA GLY A 120 13.02 -5.75 -3.77
C GLY A 120 13.27 -4.24 -3.90
N PRO A 121 13.06 -3.72 -5.11
CA PRO A 121 13.24 -2.30 -5.42
C PRO A 121 12.40 -1.38 -4.53
N LYS A 122 12.88 -0.15 -4.34
CA LYS A 122 12.18 0.92 -3.61
C LYS A 122 11.77 2.02 -4.57
N GLY A 123 10.79 2.82 -4.17
CA GLY A 123 10.25 3.92 -4.95
C GLY A 123 8.80 3.73 -5.33
N THR A 124 8.34 4.46 -6.32
CA THR A 124 6.98 4.34 -6.86
C THR A 124 6.79 2.99 -7.54
N TRP A 125 5.55 2.53 -7.65
CA TRP A 125 5.26 1.26 -8.33
C TRP A 125 5.77 1.23 -9.78
N GLN A 126 5.82 2.39 -10.46
CA GLN A 126 6.39 2.50 -11.80
C GLN A 126 7.90 2.26 -11.79
N GLU A 127 8.60 2.89 -10.87
CA GLU A 127 10.05 2.72 -10.71
C GLU A 127 10.40 1.27 -10.37
N VAL A 128 9.65 0.66 -9.47
CA VAL A 128 9.82 -0.74 -9.08
C VAL A 128 9.70 -1.66 -10.29
N ILE A 129 8.63 -1.54 -11.10
CA ILE A 129 8.44 -2.42 -12.26
C ILE A 129 9.55 -2.21 -13.30
N TRP A 130 9.90 -0.96 -13.61
CA TRP A 130 10.98 -0.70 -14.55
C TRP A 130 12.34 -1.19 -14.06
N GLN A 131 12.60 -1.13 -12.75
CA GLN A 131 13.82 -1.69 -12.19
C GLN A 131 13.85 -3.21 -12.32
N LEU A 132 12.75 -3.91 -12.00
CA LEU A 132 12.64 -5.36 -12.19
C LEU A 132 12.88 -5.76 -13.65
N ILE A 133 12.32 -5.01 -14.60
CA ILE A 133 12.56 -5.22 -16.03
C ILE A 133 14.04 -5.02 -16.37
N SER A 134 14.67 -3.94 -15.89
CA SER A 134 16.07 -3.64 -16.15
C SER A 134 17.04 -4.67 -15.56
N GLU A 135 16.67 -5.27 -14.42
CA GLU A 135 17.43 -6.30 -13.72
C GLU A 135 17.14 -7.71 -14.25
N ASN A 136 16.24 -7.83 -15.24
CA ASN A 136 15.82 -9.12 -15.80
C ASN A 136 15.30 -10.08 -14.71
N ALA A 137 14.52 -9.55 -13.77
CA ALA A 137 14.04 -10.25 -12.59
C ALA A 137 13.10 -11.43 -12.94
N ASP A 138 13.12 -12.46 -12.10
CA ASP A 138 12.26 -13.63 -12.25
C ASP A 138 10.96 -13.51 -11.45
N ARG A 139 10.93 -12.63 -10.43
CA ARG A 139 9.81 -12.52 -9.50
C ARG A 139 9.48 -11.06 -9.18
N GLN A 140 8.21 -10.83 -8.94
CA GLN A 140 7.64 -9.62 -8.37
C GLN A 140 6.90 -9.97 -7.07
N GLY A 141 6.58 -8.96 -6.26
CA GLY A 141 5.74 -9.14 -5.09
C GLY A 141 5.17 -7.83 -4.58
N ILE A 142 4.41 -7.99 -3.53
CA ILE A 142 3.81 -6.89 -2.78
C ILE A 142 4.02 -7.19 -1.31
N MET A 143 4.35 -6.19 -0.51
CA MET A 143 4.51 -6.35 0.92
C MET A 143 3.68 -5.35 1.71
N MET A 144 3.34 -5.73 2.95
CA MET A 144 2.90 -4.82 3.99
C MET A 144 4.09 -4.60 4.92
N HIS A 145 4.56 -3.38 5.04
CA HIS A 145 5.63 -3.02 5.95
C HIS A 145 5.13 -2.08 7.05
N ILE A 146 5.79 -2.09 8.20
CA ILE A 146 5.44 -1.19 9.28
C ILE A 146 5.89 0.24 8.95
N CYS A 147 5.05 1.22 9.25
CA CYS A 147 5.44 2.62 9.14
C CYS A 147 6.41 2.99 10.26
N THR A 148 7.51 3.61 9.88
CA THR A 148 8.54 4.14 10.77
C THR A 148 8.84 5.58 10.39
N GLU A 149 9.72 6.23 11.14
CA GLU A 149 10.17 7.60 10.89
C GLU A 149 10.89 7.75 9.54
N GLU A 150 11.46 6.66 9.01
CA GLU A 150 12.07 6.63 7.68
C GLU A 150 11.05 6.16 6.64
N TRP A 151 10.87 6.96 5.59
CA TRP A 151 9.92 6.67 4.53
C TRP A 151 10.22 5.33 3.84
N ASP A 152 9.21 4.44 3.78
CA ASP A 152 9.23 3.11 3.14
C ASP A 152 10.43 2.22 3.55
N ARG A 153 10.99 2.46 4.77
CA ARG A 153 12.12 1.69 5.30
C ARG A 153 11.77 0.83 6.52
N GLY A 154 10.51 0.81 6.92
CA GLY A 154 10.06 -0.08 7.98
C GLY A 154 10.20 -1.55 7.58
N ALA A 155 10.35 -2.42 8.58
CA ALA A 155 10.44 -3.85 8.35
C ALA A 155 9.19 -4.37 7.62
N ALA A 156 9.38 -5.17 6.58
CA ALA A 156 8.31 -5.93 5.96
C ALA A 156 7.74 -6.91 6.99
N LEU A 157 6.42 -6.96 7.13
CA LEU A 157 5.73 -7.86 8.05
C LEU A 157 5.06 -9.02 7.33
N THR A 158 4.40 -8.75 6.22
CA THR A 158 3.78 -9.78 5.37
C THR A 158 4.07 -9.47 3.91
N TYR A 159 4.04 -10.48 3.06
CA TYR A 159 4.22 -10.31 1.64
C TYR A 159 3.51 -11.40 0.82
N CYS A 160 3.34 -11.11 -0.45
CA CYS A 160 2.92 -12.05 -1.49
C CYS A 160 3.88 -11.90 -2.68
N GLY A 161 4.52 -13.00 -3.08
CA GLY A 161 5.38 -13.05 -4.25
C GLY A 161 4.75 -13.87 -5.37
N PHE A 162 5.04 -13.51 -6.62
CA PHE A 162 4.61 -14.24 -7.81
C PHE A 162 5.69 -14.20 -8.89
N ASP A 163 5.71 -15.21 -9.75
CA ASP A 163 6.68 -15.29 -10.82
C ASP A 163 6.26 -14.37 -11.99
N ILE A 164 7.25 -13.72 -12.59
CA ILE A 164 7.11 -12.90 -13.80
C ILE A 164 7.87 -13.53 -14.98
N ARG A 165 7.92 -14.85 -14.98
CA ARG A 165 8.44 -15.76 -16.01
C ARG A 165 7.41 -16.88 -16.24
N GLY A 166 7.66 -17.69 -17.28
CA GLY A 166 6.80 -18.81 -17.66
C GLY A 166 5.82 -18.44 -18.76
N GLU A 167 4.89 -19.35 -19.06
CA GLU A 167 4.04 -19.30 -20.27
C GLU A 167 3.35 -17.96 -20.50
N GLU A 168 2.88 -17.30 -19.43
CA GLU A 168 2.19 -16.01 -19.56
C GLU A 168 3.12 -14.81 -19.79
N TYR A 169 4.41 -14.96 -19.51
CA TYR A 169 5.39 -13.88 -19.52
C TYR A 169 6.48 -14.04 -20.58
N ASP A 170 6.84 -15.28 -20.94
CA ASP A 170 8.01 -15.54 -21.81
C ASP A 170 7.90 -14.88 -23.17
N GLY A 171 6.67 -14.82 -23.73
CA GLY A 171 6.42 -14.08 -24.97
C GLY A 171 6.62 -12.57 -24.84
N LEU A 172 6.20 -11.99 -23.70
CA LEU A 172 6.35 -10.56 -23.43
C LEU A 172 7.81 -10.18 -23.21
N TRP A 173 8.58 -11.02 -22.54
CA TRP A 173 10.02 -10.86 -22.40
C TRP A 173 10.74 -10.93 -23.75
N ALA A 174 10.38 -11.90 -24.60
CA ALA A 174 10.97 -12.03 -25.93
C ALA A 174 10.65 -10.81 -26.84
N ASP A 175 9.43 -10.26 -26.73
CA ASP A 175 9.06 -9.03 -27.44
C ASP A 175 9.87 -7.83 -26.96
N LEU A 176 10.06 -7.68 -25.65
CA LEU A 176 10.92 -6.63 -25.10
C LEU A 176 12.38 -6.80 -25.54
N ASP A 177 12.93 -8.00 -25.50
CA ASP A 177 14.30 -8.29 -25.97
C ASP A 177 14.47 -7.92 -27.45
N SER A 178 13.45 -8.19 -28.28
CA SER A 178 13.45 -7.80 -29.70
C SER A 178 13.46 -6.29 -29.89
N LYS A 179 12.77 -5.52 -29.04
CA LYS A 179 12.82 -4.05 -29.03
C LYS A 179 14.20 -3.56 -28.60
N LEU A 180 14.77 -4.16 -27.54
CA LEU A 180 16.07 -3.80 -26.99
C LEU A 180 17.24 -4.05 -27.95
N ALA A 181 17.07 -4.89 -28.96
CA ALA A 181 18.07 -5.09 -30.01
C ALA A 181 18.32 -3.79 -30.84
N ASN A 182 17.38 -2.85 -30.87
CA ASN A 182 17.45 -1.64 -31.70
C ASN A 182 17.19 -0.34 -30.91
N ARG A 183 16.78 -0.43 -29.66
CA ARG A 183 16.37 0.71 -28.81
C ARG A 183 16.89 0.49 -27.39
N SER A 184 17.23 1.56 -26.69
CA SER A 184 17.52 1.50 -25.27
C SER A 184 16.23 1.33 -24.43
N LEU A 185 16.37 0.83 -23.21
CA LEU A 185 15.24 0.74 -22.28
C LEU A 185 14.66 2.12 -21.97
N ASP A 186 15.50 3.17 -21.92
CA ASP A 186 15.03 4.53 -21.65
C ASP A 186 14.18 5.10 -22.83
N GLU A 187 14.53 4.75 -24.06
CA GLU A 187 13.69 5.11 -25.23
C GLU A 187 12.35 4.38 -25.18
N ILE A 188 12.34 3.08 -24.85
CA ILE A 188 11.09 2.31 -24.70
C ILE A 188 10.24 2.92 -23.57
N LYS A 189 10.85 3.23 -22.42
CA LYS A 189 10.15 3.92 -21.32
C LYS A 189 9.52 5.25 -21.74
N ALA A 190 10.25 6.05 -22.51
CA ALA A 190 9.79 7.37 -22.93
C ALA A 190 8.64 7.27 -23.95
N GLU A 191 8.69 6.30 -24.85
CA GLU A 191 7.72 6.15 -25.94
C GLU A 191 6.48 5.34 -25.56
N GLU A 192 6.66 4.22 -24.84
CA GLU A 192 5.59 3.27 -24.52
C GLU A 192 5.09 3.43 -23.08
N GLY A 193 5.98 3.81 -22.15
CA GLY A 193 5.62 4.06 -20.75
C GLY A 193 4.88 2.89 -20.12
N GLN A 194 3.71 3.18 -19.54
CA GLN A 194 2.88 2.17 -18.87
C GLN A 194 2.11 1.24 -19.83
N ASP A 195 2.12 1.54 -21.12
CA ASP A 195 1.47 0.71 -22.15
C ASP A 195 2.41 -0.36 -22.70
N GLU A 196 3.70 -0.36 -22.30
CA GLU A 196 4.63 -1.43 -22.64
C GLU A 196 4.05 -2.78 -22.14
N PRO A 197 3.91 -3.81 -23.00
CA PRO A 197 3.13 -5.01 -22.68
C PRO A 197 3.60 -5.77 -21.45
N LEU A 198 4.93 -5.95 -21.26
CA LEU A 198 5.47 -6.64 -20.10
C LEU A 198 5.26 -5.81 -18.82
N PHE A 199 5.52 -4.51 -18.87
CA PHE A 199 5.27 -3.59 -17.76
C PHE A 199 3.81 -3.64 -17.34
N LYS A 200 2.90 -3.57 -18.31
CA LYS A 200 1.46 -3.60 -18.07
C LYS A 200 1.01 -4.91 -17.41
N LYS A 201 1.49 -6.05 -17.91
CA LYS A 201 1.16 -7.36 -17.33
C LYS A 201 1.65 -7.48 -15.89
N ILE A 202 2.89 -7.06 -15.60
CA ILE A 202 3.44 -7.05 -14.23
C ILE A 202 2.58 -6.16 -13.33
N ARG A 203 2.18 -4.98 -13.80
CA ARG A 203 1.31 -4.07 -13.04
C ARG A 203 -0.06 -4.67 -12.75
N GLU A 204 -0.69 -5.27 -13.73
CA GLU A 204 -2.01 -5.89 -13.60
C GLU A 204 -1.98 -7.03 -12.59
N ASP A 205 -1.00 -7.92 -12.68
CA ASP A 205 -0.86 -9.06 -11.77
C ASP A 205 -0.48 -8.64 -10.34
N GLY A 206 0.32 -7.59 -10.21
CA GLY A 206 0.60 -6.97 -8.92
C GLY A 206 -0.66 -6.36 -8.30
N ALA A 207 -1.36 -5.51 -9.06
CA ALA A 207 -2.56 -4.81 -8.58
C ALA A 207 -3.68 -5.76 -8.11
N ARG A 208 -3.87 -6.89 -8.79
CA ARG A 208 -4.85 -7.93 -8.39
C ARG A 208 -4.57 -8.47 -6.98
N ARG A 209 -3.31 -8.48 -6.55
CA ARG A 209 -2.86 -9.06 -5.28
C ARG A 209 -2.84 -8.06 -4.13
N GLU A 210 -2.90 -6.75 -4.41
CA GLU A 210 -2.82 -5.70 -3.38
C GLU A 210 -3.93 -5.83 -2.33
N LEU A 211 -5.19 -5.85 -2.76
CA LEU A 211 -6.32 -5.97 -1.84
C LEU A 211 -6.40 -7.33 -1.13
N PRO A 212 -6.20 -8.46 -1.82
CA PRO A 212 -6.09 -9.76 -1.17
C PRO A 212 -4.99 -9.83 -0.10
N LEU A 213 -3.81 -9.24 -0.35
CA LEU A 213 -2.75 -9.20 0.64
C LEU A 213 -3.14 -8.38 1.89
N ILE A 214 -3.77 -7.21 1.70
CA ILE A 214 -4.29 -6.42 2.83
C ILE A 214 -5.25 -7.27 3.67
N VAL A 215 -6.22 -7.93 3.04
CA VAL A 215 -7.21 -8.78 3.74
C VAL A 215 -6.54 -9.94 4.44
N ALA A 216 -5.64 -10.65 3.77
CA ALA A 216 -4.90 -11.77 4.37
C ALA A 216 -4.06 -11.31 5.56
N THR A 217 -3.38 -10.16 5.44
CA THR A 217 -2.63 -9.56 6.54
C THR A 217 -3.53 -9.25 7.74
N ILE A 218 -4.63 -8.54 7.52
CA ILE A 218 -5.58 -8.20 8.60
C ILE A 218 -6.09 -9.47 9.28
N ARG A 219 -6.36 -10.54 8.53
CA ARG A 219 -6.80 -11.83 9.07
C ARG A 219 -5.76 -12.46 9.99
N GLU A 220 -4.47 -12.44 9.62
CA GLU A 220 -3.41 -12.96 10.48
C GLU A 220 -3.34 -12.26 11.84
N PHE A 221 -3.59 -10.93 11.84
CA PHE A 221 -3.65 -10.14 13.08
C PHE A 221 -4.94 -10.41 13.86
N SER A 222 -6.11 -10.39 13.22
CA SER A 222 -7.40 -10.57 13.90
C SER A 222 -7.57 -11.95 14.53
N GLU A 223 -6.99 -12.97 13.92
CA GLU A 223 -6.99 -14.34 14.48
C GLU A 223 -5.85 -14.58 15.48
N GLY A 224 -5.04 -13.57 15.78
CA GLY A 224 -3.95 -13.65 16.76
C GLY A 224 -2.78 -14.53 16.33
N ARG A 225 -2.68 -14.90 15.03
CA ARG A 225 -1.55 -15.68 14.54
C ARG A 225 -0.27 -14.87 14.51
N VAL A 226 -0.37 -13.58 14.28
CA VAL A 226 0.73 -12.64 14.37
C VAL A 226 0.36 -11.41 15.20
N LYS A 227 1.36 -10.79 15.82
CA LYS A 227 1.24 -9.52 16.55
C LYS A 227 2.48 -8.67 16.36
N ILE A 228 2.34 -7.36 16.51
CA ILE A 228 3.47 -6.42 16.53
C ILE A 228 3.85 -6.15 17.98
N VAL A 229 5.14 -6.28 18.30
CA VAL A 229 5.70 -5.90 19.60
C VAL A 229 6.99 -5.13 19.36
N GLY A 230 7.04 -3.87 19.75
CA GLY A 230 8.22 -3.00 19.55
C GLY A 230 8.62 -2.89 18.08
N LYS A 231 7.64 -2.72 17.19
CA LYS A 231 7.82 -2.62 15.72
C LYS A 231 8.38 -3.88 15.05
N LYS A 232 8.30 -5.04 15.73
CA LYS A 232 8.70 -6.35 15.18
C LYS A 232 7.51 -7.29 15.13
N LEU A 233 7.51 -8.18 14.15
CA LEU A 233 6.48 -9.21 13.99
C LEU A 233 6.78 -10.43 14.87
N TYR A 234 5.75 -10.91 15.53
CA TYR A 234 5.78 -12.12 16.35
C TYR A 234 4.69 -13.09 15.90
N ALA A 235 5.00 -14.39 15.92
CA ALA A 235 4.02 -15.47 15.87
C ALA A 235 3.97 -16.14 17.25
N GLY A 236 2.85 -16.00 17.97
CA GLY A 236 2.79 -16.32 19.39
C GLY A 236 3.79 -15.48 20.19
N ASP A 237 4.71 -16.14 20.90
CA ASP A 237 5.75 -15.47 21.69
C ASP A 237 7.13 -15.46 21.00
N LYS A 238 7.21 -15.98 19.77
CA LYS A 238 8.46 -16.02 19.01
C LYS A 238 8.52 -14.85 18.03
N ALA A 239 9.59 -14.03 18.14
CA ALA A 239 9.91 -13.06 17.11
C ALA A 239 10.21 -13.78 15.79
N LEU A 240 9.66 -13.28 14.70
CA LEU A 240 9.98 -13.77 13.36
C LEU A 240 11.27 -13.09 12.85
N ASP A 241 12.12 -13.89 12.22
CA ASP A 241 13.38 -13.39 11.65
C ASP A 241 13.17 -12.69 10.29
N GLY A 242 11.95 -12.72 9.75
CA GLY A 242 11.58 -12.12 8.48
C GLY A 242 10.05 -11.99 8.33
N PRO A 243 9.60 -11.46 7.20
CA PRO A 243 8.18 -11.26 6.93
C PRO A 243 7.44 -12.60 6.73
N TYR A 244 6.15 -12.57 7.03
CA TYR A 244 5.27 -13.73 6.90
C TYR A 244 4.78 -13.87 5.46
N ASP A 245 5.05 -15.02 4.83
CA ASP A 245 4.68 -15.30 3.45
C ASP A 245 3.20 -15.67 3.34
N LEU A 246 2.42 -14.86 2.65
CA LEU A 246 1.00 -15.03 2.39
C LEU A 246 0.68 -15.33 0.92
N SER A 247 1.69 -15.68 0.10
CA SER A 247 1.53 -15.91 -1.34
C SER A 247 0.43 -16.93 -1.64
N LYS A 248 0.42 -18.05 -0.94
CA LYS A 248 -0.59 -19.11 -1.15
C LYS A 248 -2.02 -18.66 -0.79
N GLN A 249 -2.18 -17.90 0.28
CA GLN A 249 -3.48 -17.38 0.71
C GLN A 249 -4.01 -16.34 -0.28
N VAL A 250 -3.12 -15.48 -0.78
CA VAL A 250 -3.45 -14.46 -1.77
C VAL A 250 -3.83 -15.10 -3.09
N ASP A 251 -2.99 -15.99 -3.63
CA ASP A 251 -3.26 -16.65 -4.93
C ASP A 251 -4.53 -17.49 -4.89
N GLY A 252 -4.76 -18.25 -3.81
CA GLY A 252 -6.00 -19.02 -3.64
C GLY A 252 -7.28 -18.16 -3.50
N SER A 253 -7.15 -16.87 -3.32
CA SER A 253 -8.29 -15.92 -3.32
C SER A 253 -8.56 -15.26 -4.68
N LEU A 254 -7.68 -15.50 -5.66
CA LEU A 254 -7.81 -14.97 -7.03
C LEU A 254 -8.52 -15.94 -7.98
N GLU A 255 -8.64 -17.21 -7.56
CA GLU A 255 -9.39 -18.26 -8.23
C GLU A 255 -10.91 -18.12 -7.98
#